data_d0c90ecad086d17676c8f32d94b8b2c9
#
_entry.id   d0c90ecad086d17676c8f32d94b8b2c9
#
_cell.length_a   1.000
_cell.length_b   1.000
_cell.length_c   1.000
_cell.angle_alpha   90.00
_cell.angle_beta   90.00
_cell.angle_gamma   90.00
#
_symmetry.space_group_name_H-M   'P 1'
#
loop_
_entity.id
_entity.type
_entity.pdbx_description
1 polymer ?
#
loop_
_entity_poly.entity_id
_entity_poly.type
_entity_poly.pdbx_seq_one_letter_code
_entity_poly.pdbx_strand_id
1 'polypeptide(L)'
;MSLGTFGVVLKFAMELEAMGAAFYETATIITENQELKSIFESLIVQGQRRMQTLMRVRRENTTEMILEPISGLSSQQYRPHTECPPGCPDDQLIQLALTMENQIQQFYIDAAEKIGFLSEAADIFERLAEENANNRKRLQISP
;
A
#
# COMPACT_ATOMS: atom_id res chain seq x y z
N MET A 1 -16.72 -2.88 -3.31
CA MET A 1 -16.84 -1.97 -4.45
C MET A 1 -15.95 -2.44 -5.59
N SER A 2 -16.47 -2.47 -6.79
CA SER A 2 -15.72 -2.90 -7.97
C SER A 2 -14.71 -1.83 -8.40
N LEU A 3 -13.50 -2.24 -8.77
CA LEU A 3 -12.45 -1.38 -9.30
C LEU A 3 -12.47 -1.47 -10.82
N GLY A 4 -13.52 -0.91 -11.44
CA GLY A 4 -13.87 -1.13 -12.84
C GLY A 4 -13.15 -0.26 -13.87
N THR A 5 -12.38 0.74 -13.46
CA THR A 5 -11.60 1.59 -14.36
C THR A 5 -10.23 1.87 -13.79
N PHE A 6 -9.29 2.29 -14.63
CA PHE A 6 -7.95 2.66 -14.17
C PHE A 6 -8.01 3.80 -13.15
N GLY A 7 -8.88 4.80 -13.38
CA GLY A 7 -9.04 5.91 -12.43
C GLY A 7 -9.47 5.43 -11.05
N VAL A 8 -10.40 4.49 -10.99
CA VAL A 8 -10.88 3.91 -9.72
C VAL A 8 -9.78 3.06 -9.08
N VAL A 9 -9.01 2.31 -9.87
CA VAL A 9 -7.86 1.54 -9.37
C VAL A 9 -6.84 2.47 -8.72
N LEU A 10 -6.48 3.59 -9.39
CA LEU A 10 -5.53 4.57 -8.84
C LEU A 10 -6.07 5.20 -7.55
N LYS A 11 -7.35 5.56 -7.53
CA LYS A 11 -7.95 6.14 -6.33
C LYS A 11 -7.86 5.17 -5.16
N PHE A 12 -8.13 3.90 -5.40
CA PHE A 12 -8.02 2.88 -4.35
C PHE A 12 -6.57 2.69 -3.90
N ALA A 13 -5.61 2.71 -4.84
CA ALA A 13 -4.19 2.64 -4.48
C ALA A 13 -3.82 3.78 -3.53
N MET A 14 -4.29 5.00 -3.80
CA MET A 14 -4.04 6.15 -2.93
C MET A 14 -4.68 5.97 -1.56
N GLU A 15 -5.88 5.39 -1.51
CA GLU A 15 -6.53 5.07 -0.23
C GLU A 15 -5.72 4.08 0.58
N LEU A 16 -5.17 3.03 -0.06
CA LEU A 16 -4.31 2.07 0.63
C LEU A 16 -3.05 2.71 1.18
N GLU A 17 -2.42 3.61 0.40
CA GLU A 17 -1.23 4.32 0.89
C GLU A 17 -1.56 5.23 2.07
N ALA A 18 -2.70 5.91 2.03
CA ALA A 18 -3.15 6.75 3.14
C ALA A 18 -3.43 5.91 4.40
N MET A 19 -4.04 4.75 4.24
CA MET A 19 -4.30 3.83 5.36
C MET A 19 -3.00 3.33 5.98
N GLY A 20 -2.03 2.99 5.13
CA GLY A 20 -0.71 2.54 5.59
C GLY A 20 0.02 3.62 6.38
N ALA A 21 0.01 4.85 5.88
CA ALA A 21 0.64 5.99 6.56
C ALA A 21 -0.01 6.22 7.92
N ALA A 22 -1.34 6.21 7.98
CA ALA A 22 -2.07 6.40 9.23
C ALA A 22 -1.74 5.30 10.25
N PHE A 23 -1.65 4.05 9.79
CA PHE A 23 -1.26 2.94 10.66
C PHE A 23 0.13 3.16 11.25
N TYR A 24 1.11 3.49 10.41
CA TYR A 24 2.50 3.67 10.88
C TYR A 24 2.64 4.89 11.78
N GLU A 25 1.89 5.97 11.54
CA GLU A 25 1.88 7.12 12.43
C GLU A 25 1.39 6.73 13.82
N THR A 26 0.30 5.96 13.90
CA THR A 26 -0.22 5.45 15.16
C THR A 26 0.80 4.52 15.83
N ALA A 27 1.40 3.63 15.04
CA ALA A 27 2.37 2.66 15.55
C ALA A 27 3.61 3.35 16.15
N THR A 28 4.07 4.45 15.56
CA THR A 28 5.22 5.20 16.12
C THR A 28 4.90 5.80 17.48
N ILE A 29 3.64 6.14 17.72
CA ILE A 29 3.21 6.68 19.00
C ILE A 29 3.10 5.57 20.06
N ILE A 30 2.65 4.40 19.66
CA ILE A 30 2.39 3.27 20.57
C ILE A 30 3.69 2.57 21.01
N THR A 31 4.61 2.31 20.07
CA THR A 31 5.81 1.52 20.37
C THR A 31 6.80 2.32 21.22
N GLU A 32 7.42 1.65 22.18
CA GLU A 32 8.51 2.20 22.96
C GLU A 32 9.87 1.73 22.46
N ASN A 33 9.89 0.79 21.51
CA ASN A 33 11.11 0.26 20.91
C ASN A 33 11.64 1.24 19.87
N GLN A 34 12.83 1.79 20.09
CA GLN A 34 13.39 2.84 19.22
C GLN A 34 13.74 2.32 17.83
N GLU A 35 14.22 1.09 17.72
CA GLU A 35 14.53 0.51 16.41
C GLU A 35 13.26 0.32 15.58
N LEU A 36 12.22 -0.21 16.19
CA LEU A 36 10.93 -0.41 15.53
C LEU A 36 10.32 0.93 15.13
N LYS A 37 10.39 1.91 16.02
CA LYS A 37 9.91 3.27 15.73
C LYS A 37 10.60 3.87 14.51
N SER A 38 11.94 3.70 14.40
CA SER A 38 12.70 4.17 13.26
C SER A 38 12.24 3.51 11.96
N ILE A 39 11.95 2.20 12.01
CA ILE A 39 11.43 1.48 10.85
C ILE A 39 10.07 2.06 10.44
N PHE A 40 9.16 2.24 11.38
CA PHE A 40 7.84 2.81 11.09
C PHE A 40 7.96 4.23 10.50
N GLU A 41 8.84 5.05 11.06
CA GLU A 41 9.06 6.41 10.54
C GLU A 41 9.57 6.39 9.10
N SER A 42 10.48 5.47 8.79
CA SER A 42 10.97 5.33 7.41
C SER A 42 9.86 4.86 6.46
N LEU A 43 8.93 4.04 6.94
CA LEU A 43 7.81 3.57 6.13
C LEU A 43 6.78 4.68 5.90
N ILE A 44 6.64 5.62 6.83
CA ILE A 44 5.81 6.81 6.61
C ILE A 44 6.39 7.66 5.47
N VAL A 45 7.70 7.91 5.49
CA VAL A 45 8.37 8.68 4.44
C VAL A 45 8.25 7.96 3.08
N GLN A 46 8.43 6.65 3.07
CA GLN A 46 8.24 5.85 1.86
C GLN A 46 6.81 5.99 1.32
N GLY A 47 5.82 5.96 2.21
CA GLY A 47 4.41 6.13 1.84
C GLY A 47 4.12 7.46 1.18
N GLN A 48 4.74 8.53 1.67
CA GLN A 48 4.61 9.86 1.06
C GLN A 48 5.17 9.87 -0.36
N ARG A 49 6.33 9.25 -0.57
CA ARG A 49 6.94 9.13 -1.89
C ARG A 49 6.06 8.29 -2.83
N ARG A 50 5.51 7.20 -2.32
CA ARG A 50 4.61 6.33 -3.10
C ARG A 50 3.35 7.07 -3.52
N MET A 51 2.79 7.87 -2.62
CA MET A 51 1.62 8.69 -2.93
C MET A 51 1.93 9.68 -4.06
N GLN A 52 3.09 10.33 -4.02
CA GLN A 52 3.51 11.25 -5.08
C GLN A 52 3.68 10.53 -6.41
N THR A 53 4.23 9.31 -6.38
CA THR A 53 4.36 8.47 -7.58
C THR A 53 2.98 8.19 -8.20
N LEU A 54 1.99 7.83 -7.37
CA LEU A 54 0.63 7.55 -7.86
C LEU A 54 -0.02 8.81 -8.43
N MET A 55 0.19 9.95 -7.80
CA MET A 55 -0.34 11.22 -8.30
C MET A 55 0.28 11.58 -9.65
N ARG A 56 1.57 11.29 -9.84
CA ARG A 56 2.23 11.49 -11.15
C ARG A 56 1.63 10.56 -12.20
N VAL A 57 1.43 9.29 -11.87
CA VAL A 57 0.80 8.34 -12.80
C VAL A 57 -0.57 8.85 -13.23
N ARG A 58 -1.34 9.38 -12.28
CA ARG A 58 -2.65 9.95 -12.58
C ARG A 58 -2.56 11.12 -13.55
N ARG A 59 -1.62 12.03 -13.33
CA ARG A 59 -1.43 13.19 -14.23
C ARG A 59 -1.01 12.78 -15.63
N GLU A 60 -0.17 11.76 -15.75
CA GLU A 60 0.37 11.30 -17.04
C GLU A 60 -0.62 10.46 -17.84
N ASN A 61 -1.71 9.99 -17.20
CA ASN A 61 -2.67 9.07 -17.81
C ASN A 61 -4.10 9.56 -17.70
N THR A 62 -4.33 10.87 -17.78
CA THR A 62 -5.67 11.44 -17.61
C THR A 62 -6.66 10.96 -18.67
N THR A 63 -6.21 10.73 -19.91
CA THR A 63 -7.08 10.26 -20.98
C THR A 63 -7.41 8.77 -20.85
N GLU A 64 -6.59 8.01 -20.17
CA GLU A 64 -6.73 6.55 -20.02
C GLU A 64 -7.59 6.15 -18.82
N MET A 65 -8.02 7.10 -18.01
CA MET A 65 -8.69 6.83 -16.73
C MET A 65 -9.98 6.00 -16.87
N ILE A 66 -10.68 6.11 -18.00
CA ILE A 66 -11.98 5.46 -18.21
C ILE A 66 -12.03 4.62 -19.49
N LEU A 67 -10.92 4.53 -20.27
CA LEU A 67 -10.97 3.96 -21.60
C LEU A 67 -11.13 2.44 -21.64
N GLU A 68 -10.46 1.73 -20.73
CA GLU A 68 -10.49 0.27 -20.71
C GLU A 68 -11.21 -0.23 -19.48
N PRO A 69 -12.30 -0.98 -19.62
CA PRO A 69 -12.94 -1.58 -18.46
C PRO A 69 -12.03 -2.64 -17.85
N ILE A 70 -12.01 -2.65 -16.53
CA ILE A 70 -11.23 -3.61 -15.74
C ILE A 70 -12.23 -4.50 -15.00
N SER A 71 -11.99 -5.81 -15.01
CA SER A 71 -12.85 -6.76 -14.31
C SER A 71 -12.05 -7.62 -13.35
N GLY A 72 -12.72 -8.16 -12.34
CA GLY A 72 -12.12 -9.10 -11.42
C GLY A 72 -11.37 -8.48 -10.25
N LEU A 73 -11.41 -7.14 -10.08
CA LEU A 73 -10.83 -6.48 -8.92
C LEU A 73 -11.92 -5.87 -8.05
N SER A 74 -11.83 -6.09 -6.75
CA SER A 74 -12.73 -5.51 -5.76
C SER A 74 -11.93 -4.98 -4.59
N SER A 75 -12.28 -3.79 -4.11
CA SER A 75 -11.59 -3.16 -2.99
C SER A 75 -11.66 -4.01 -1.72
N GLN A 76 -12.74 -4.76 -1.54
CA GLN A 76 -12.93 -5.59 -0.35
C GLN A 76 -11.87 -6.68 -0.21
N GLN A 77 -11.30 -7.15 -1.33
CA GLN A 77 -10.27 -8.18 -1.33
C GLN A 77 -8.97 -7.70 -0.67
N TYR A 78 -8.72 -6.40 -0.67
CA TYR A 78 -7.42 -5.84 -0.32
C TYR A 78 -7.43 -4.89 0.87
N ARG A 79 -8.60 -4.47 1.31
CA ARG A 79 -8.70 -3.46 2.37
C ARG A 79 -8.23 -4.06 3.70
N PRO A 80 -7.14 -3.58 4.28
CA PRO A 80 -6.59 -4.18 5.50
C PRO A 80 -7.36 -3.77 6.75
N HIS A 81 -7.30 -4.64 7.74
CA HIS A 81 -7.75 -4.35 9.10
C HIS A 81 -6.54 -3.92 9.90
N THR A 82 -6.49 -2.64 10.28
CA THR A 82 -5.32 -2.05 10.94
C THR A 82 -5.66 -1.50 12.33
N GLU A 83 -6.80 -1.88 12.89
CA GLU A 83 -7.20 -1.42 14.20
C GLU A 83 -6.33 -2.05 15.28
N CYS A 84 -5.77 -1.20 16.13
CA CYS A 84 -4.95 -1.62 17.24
C CYS A 84 -5.47 -0.96 18.52
N PRO A 85 -5.84 -1.76 19.54
CA PRO A 85 -6.32 -1.18 20.79
C PRO A 85 -5.21 -0.42 21.50
N PRO A 86 -5.56 0.52 22.40
CA PRO A 86 -4.55 1.19 23.22
C PRO A 86 -3.70 0.16 23.98
N GLY A 87 -2.38 0.40 24.02
CA GLY A 87 -1.46 -0.54 24.65
C GLY A 87 -1.11 -1.75 23.83
N CYS A 88 -1.39 -1.72 22.53
CA CYS A 88 -1.06 -2.79 21.59
C CYS A 88 0.43 -3.15 21.68
N PRO A 89 0.79 -4.42 21.95
CA PRO A 89 2.20 -4.80 22.06
C PRO A 89 2.90 -4.78 20.69
N ASP A 90 4.23 -4.64 20.71
CA ASP A 90 5.03 -4.52 19.50
C ASP A 90 4.86 -5.70 18.56
N ASP A 91 4.81 -6.92 19.07
CA ASP A 91 4.63 -8.11 18.22
C ASP A 91 3.28 -8.08 17.49
N GLN A 92 2.23 -7.54 18.12
CA GLN A 92 0.94 -7.37 17.46
C GLN A 92 1.01 -6.25 16.40
N LEU A 93 1.71 -5.15 16.70
CA LEU A 93 1.94 -4.09 15.71
C LEU A 93 2.65 -4.63 14.48
N ILE A 94 3.68 -5.46 14.68
CA ILE A 94 4.43 -6.08 13.60
C ILE A 94 3.52 -7.01 12.78
N GLN A 95 2.69 -7.82 13.43
CA GLN A 95 1.77 -8.72 12.72
C GLN A 95 0.74 -7.96 11.89
N LEU A 96 0.19 -6.88 12.43
CA LEU A 96 -0.73 -6.02 11.69
C LEU A 96 -0.03 -5.39 10.47
N ALA A 97 1.20 -4.92 10.67
CA ALA A 97 1.99 -4.33 9.58
C ALA A 97 2.29 -5.37 8.50
N LEU A 98 2.69 -6.58 8.87
CA LEU A 98 2.98 -7.65 7.91
C LEU A 98 1.74 -8.01 7.09
N THR A 99 0.59 -8.13 7.74
CA THR A 99 -0.67 -8.43 7.07
C THR A 99 -1.03 -7.30 6.10
N MET A 100 -0.92 -6.06 6.55
CA MET A 100 -1.22 -4.88 5.72
C MET A 100 -0.30 -4.82 4.49
N GLU A 101 1.01 -4.99 4.68
CA GLU A 101 1.97 -4.97 3.57
C GLU A 101 1.67 -6.07 2.58
N ASN A 102 1.28 -7.26 3.06
CA ASN A 102 0.94 -8.38 2.19
C ASN A 102 -0.32 -8.09 1.35
N GLN A 103 -1.34 -7.50 1.96
CA GLN A 103 -2.58 -7.17 1.24
C GLN A 103 -2.36 -6.08 0.21
N ILE A 104 -1.57 -5.05 0.54
CA ILE A 104 -1.23 -3.99 -0.40
C ILE A 104 -0.38 -4.54 -1.54
N GLN A 105 0.59 -5.40 -1.23
CA GLN A 105 1.40 -6.07 -2.24
C GLN A 105 0.52 -6.84 -3.23
N GLN A 106 -0.41 -7.63 -2.71
CA GLN A 106 -1.29 -8.45 -3.55
C GLN A 106 -2.16 -7.56 -4.46
N PHE A 107 -2.64 -6.42 -3.93
CA PHE A 107 -3.36 -5.47 -4.76
C PHE A 107 -2.52 -5.01 -5.95
N TYR A 108 -1.27 -4.59 -5.71
CA TYR A 108 -0.42 -4.09 -6.78
C TYR A 108 -0.07 -5.19 -7.80
N ILE A 109 0.13 -6.42 -7.35
CA ILE A 109 0.39 -7.54 -8.25
C ILE A 109 -0.82 -7.78 -9.16
N ASP A 110 -2.00 -7.87 -8.56
CA ASP A 110 -3.23 -8.17 -9.31
C ASP A 110 -3.61 -7.00 -10.22
N ALA A 111 -3.48 -5.78 -9.74
CA ALA A 111 -3.78 -4.58 -10.53
C ALA A 111 -2.81 -4.42 -11.70
N ALA A 112 -1.51 -4.69 -11.50
CA ALA A 112 -0.53 -4.61 -12.57
C ALA A 112 -0.89 -5.53 -13.73
N GLU A 113 -1.36 -6.73 -13.42
CA GLU A 113 -1.82 -7.67 -14.44
C GLU A 113 -3.01 -7.12 -15.23
N LYS A 114 -3.97 -6.51 -14.52
CA LYS A 114 -5.20 -5.99 -15.13
C LYS A 114 -4.98 -4.72 -15.94
N ILE A 115 -3.96 -3.93 -15.62
CA ILE A 115 -3.65 -2.68 -16.33
C ILE A 115 -2.47 -2.84 -17.29
N GLY A 116 -2.19 -4.06 -17.75
CA GLY A 116 -1.07 -4.35 -18.65
C GLY A 116 -1.08 -3.55 -19.94
N PHE A 117 -2.26 -3.06 -20.37
CA PHE A 117 -2.38 -2.17 -21.51
C PHE A 117 -1.73 -0.80 -21.28
N LEU A 118 -1.40 -0.45 -20.04
CA LEU A 118 -0.64 0.73 -19.66
C LEU A 118 0.69 0.26 -19.08
N SER A 119 1.63 -0.12 -19.93
CA SER A 119 2.84 -0.83 -19.52
C SER A 119 3.68 -0.09 -18.50
N GLU A 120 3.80 1.25 -18.62
CA GLU A 120 4.57 2.03 -17.64
C GLU A 120 3.92 2.04 -16.26
N ALA A 121 2.60 2.20 -16.22
CA ALA A 121 1.86 2.15 -14.96
C ALA A 121 1.93 0.75 -14.34
N ALA A 122 1.81 -0.31 -15.15
CA ALA A 122 1.95 -1.67 -14.68
C ALA A 122 3.34 -1.92 -14.08
N ASP A 123 4.40 -1.43 -14.72
CA ASP A 123 5.77 -1.55 -14.21
C ASP A 123 5.93 -0.83 -12.86
N ILE A 124 5.30 0.33 -12.71
CA ILE A 124 5.32 1.08 -11.45
C ILE A 124 4.63 0.27 -10.36
N PHE A 125 3.46 -0.31 -10.66
CA PHE A 125 2.74 -1.14 -9.69
C PHE A 125 3.55 -2.37 -9.28
N GLU A 126 4.24 -3.01 -10.22
CA GLU A 126 5.11 -4.14 -9.91
C GLU A 126 6.24 -3.74 -8.98
N ARG A 127 6.85 -2.56 -9.19
CA ARG A 127 7.90 -2.04 -8.30
C ARG A 127 7.36 -1.71 -6.91
N LEU A 128 6.15 -1.16 -6.83
CA LEU A 128 5.52 -0.91 -5.53
C LEU A 128 5.27 -2.21 -4.79
N ALA A 129 4.86 -3.27 -5.49
CA ALA A 129 4.69 -4.59 -4.89
C ALA A 129 6.01 -5.15 -4.36
N GLU A 130 7.12 -4.97 -5.09
CA GLU A 130 8.45 -5.39 -4.63
C GLU A 130 8.85 -4.65 -3.36
N GLU A 131 8.56 -3.36 -3.28
CA GLU A 131 8.82 -2.57 -2.06
C GLU A 131 8.04 -3.10 -0.87
N ASN A 132 6.78 -3.49 -1.08
CA ASN A 132 5.99 -4.10 0.00
C ASN A 132 6.64 -5.40 0.51
N ALA A 133 7.15 -6.23 -0.40
CA ALA A 133 7.85 -7.45 -0.02
C ALA A 133 9.10 -7.15 0.79
N ASN A 134 9.86 -6.14 0.39
CA ASN A 134 11.05 -5.71 1.13
C ASN A 134 10.70 -5.14 2.50
N ASN A 135 9.59 -4.41 2.60
CA ASN A 135 9.10 -3.89 3.88
C ASN A 135 8.79 -5.04 4.85
N ARG A 136 8.15 -6.11 4.35
CA ARG A 136 7.87 -7.27 5.20
C ARG A 136 9.15 -7.90 5.74
N LYS A 137 10.19 -7.99 4.91
CA LYS A 137 11.49 -8.50 5.36
C LYS A 137 12.08 -7.65 6.47
N ARG A 138 12.01 -6.33 6.33
CA ARG A 138 12.51 -5.39 7.34
C ARG A 138 11.76 -5.56 8.67
N LEU A 139 10.44 -5.71 8.60
CA LEU A 139 9.60 -5.89 9.78
C LEU A 139 9.84 -7.23 10.46
N GLN A 140 10.13 -8.28 9.70
CA GLN A 140 10.37 -9.62 10.24
C GLN A 140 11.69 -9.74 11.00
N ILE A 141 12.70 -8.98 10.63
CA ILE A 141 14.00 -9.00 11.33
C ILE A 141 14.06 -7.96 12.45
N SER A 142 12.98 -7.21 12.64
CA SER A 142 12.87 -6.25 13.73
C SER A 142 12.79 -6.98 15.05
N PRO A 143 13.46 -6.48 16.12
CA PRO A 143 13.42 -7.13 17.42
C PRO A 143 12.02 -7.10 18.06
#